data_117eabff3700fb6fa7d27803a3b22d4a
#
_entry.id   117eabff3700fb6fa7d27803a3b22d4a
#
_cell.length_a   1.000
_cell.length_b   1.000
_cell.length_c   1.000
_cell.angle_alpha   90.00
_cell.angle_beta   90.00
_cell.angle_gamma   90.00
#
_symmetry.space_group_name_H-M   'P 1'
#
loop_
_entity.id
_entity.type
_entity.pdbx_description
1 polymer ?
#
loop_
_entity_poly.entity_id
_entity_poly.type
_entity_poly.pdbx_seq_one_letter_code
_entity_poly.pdbx_strand_id
1 'polypeptide(L)'
;MSPAALDPLAARRVLVVAPHPDDETLGCGGLIARLMALGRLLHTIFLTDGGASHRRSVSWPRPRLAALREHEAAEALAALGAGDSPRTFLRLPDAAMPSEGSDAWIAARDIVINVVTDLQPDLAILPWRRDPHCDHRDGWRLAKEALRHARVDPQILEYAIWLDELGAPEDFPDSGEVQAVHVDISPSVEAKRSALAAHRSQTTDFIDDDPTAFRLRPATIARLTGATELYWRASQ
;
A
#
# COMPACT_ATOMS: atom_id res chain seq x y z
N MET A 1 5.41 -10.71 -31.61
CA MET A 1 4.09 -10.26 -31.12
C MET A 1 4.36 -9.44 -29.88
N SER A 2 4.00 -8.16 -29.84
CA SER A 2 4.09 -7.38 -28.58
C SER A 2 3.21 -8.07 -27.53
N PRO A 3 3.69 -8.27 -26.30
CA PRO A 3 2.84 -8.77 -25.22
C PRO A 3 1.62 -7.86 -25.09
N ALA A 4 0.44 -8.46 -24.95
CA ALA A 4 -0.78 -7.69 -24.74
C ALA A 4 -0.59 -6.75 -23.53
N ALA A 5 -1.02 -5.50 -23.68
CA ALA A 5 -0.97 -4.54 -22.59
C ALA A 5 -1.71 -5.12 -21.37
N LEU A 6 -1.09 -5.06 -20.20
CA LEU A 6 -1.72 -5.50 -18.97
C LEU A 6 -2.92 -4.60 -18.67
N ASP A 7 -4.10 -5.20 -18.55
CA ASP A 7 -5.29 -4.53 -18.02
C ASP A 7 -5.50 -4.98 -16.56
N PRO A 8 -5.16 -4.13 -15.56
CA PRO A 8 -5.33 -4.47 -14.15
C PRO A 8 -6.79 -4.76 -13.76
N LEU A 9 -7.76 -4.20 -14.49
CA LEU A 9 -9.19 -4.41 -14.24
C LEU A 9 -9.69 -5.80 -14.67
N ALA A 10 -8.91 -6.52 -15.47
CA ALA A 10 -9.20 -7.91 -15.82
C ALA A 10 -8.94 -8.88 -14.64
N ALA A 11 -8.14 -8.47 -13.65
CA ALA A 11 -7.84 -9.29 -12.48
C ALA A 11 -9.11 -9.63 -11.69
N ARG A 12 -9.14 -10.84 -11.14
CA ARG A 12 -10.29 -11.36 -10.36
C ARG A 12 -9.99 -11.46 -8.88
N ARG A 13 -8.75 -11.76 -8.51
CA ARG A 13 -8.28 -11.92 -7.13
C ARG A 13 -7.05 -11.06 -6.94
N VAL A 14 -7.18 -10.08 -6.10
CA VAL A 14 -6.20 -9.00 -5.96
C VAL A 14 -5.65 -8.97 -4.55
N LEU A 15 -4.34 -9.02 -4.44
CA LEU A 15 -3.60 -8.77 -3.21
C LEU A 15 -3.08 -7.33 -3.23
N VAL A 16 -3.35 -6.58 -2.17
CA VAL A 16 -2.72 -5.27 -1.94
C VAL A 16 -1.83 -5.38 -0.71
N VAL A 17 -0.59 -4.93 -0.82
CA VAL A 17 0.35 -4.83 0.30
C VAL A 17 0.63 -3.37 0.58
N ALA A 18 0.24 -2.90 1.75
CA ALA A 18 0.42 -1.54 2.25
C ALA A 18 1.40 -1.55 3.43
N PRO A 19 2.57 -0.91 3.31
CA PRO A 19 3.51 -0.76 4.43
C PRO A 19 2.88 -0.12 5.64
N HIS A 20 2.11 0.96 5.45
CA HIS A 20 1.42 1.68 6.52
C HIS A 20 -0.09 1.77 6.23
N PRO A 21 -0.93 1.95 7.27
CA PRO A 21 -2.34 2.27 7.09
C PRO A 21 -2.50 3.68 6.50
N ASP A 22 -2.67 3.79 5.20
CA ASP A 22 -2.90 4.89 4.26
C ASP A 22 -2.27 4.63 2.88
N ASP A 23 -1.25 3.79 2.79
CA ASP A 23 -0.55 3.51 1.51
C ASP A 23 -1.48 2.82 0.49
N GLU A 24 -2.42 1.98 0.94
CA GLU A 24 -3.42 1.37 0.07
C GLU A 24 -4.31 2.42 -0.62
N THR A 25 -4.63 3.48 0.11
CA THR A 25 -5.43 4.59 -0.40
C THR A 25 -4.59 5.49 -1.30
N LEU A 26 -3.40 5.88 -0.85
CA LEU A 26 -2.49 6.77 -1.59
C LEU A 26 -2.01 6.13 -2.88
N GLY A 27 -1.52 4.90 -2.82
CA GLY A 27 -0.90 4.20 -3.95
C GLY A 27 -1.90 3.62 -4.94
N CYS A 28 -3.03 3.08 -4.45
CA CYS A 28 -3.93 2.30 -5.31
C CYS A 28 -5.43 2.42 -4.98
N GLY A 29 -5.85 3.43 -4.23
CA GLY A 29 -7.25 3.60 -3.83
C GLY A 29 -8.22 3.71 -5.00
N GLY A 30 -7.85 4.41 -6.06
CA GLY A 30 -8.68 4.52 -7.25
C GLY A 30 -8.85 3.19 -7.99
N LEU A 31 -7.78 2.43 -8.13
CA LEU A 31 -7.82 1.08 -8.72
C LEU A 31 -8.62 0.12 -7.82
N ILE A 32 -8.43 0.17 -6.49
CA ILE A 32 -9.23 -0.63 -5.55
C ILE A 32 -10.73 -0.34 -5.79
N ALA A 33 -11.16 0.91 -5.77
CA ALA A 33 -12.57 1.25 -5.96
C ALA A 33 -13.13 0.76 -7.31
N ARG A 34 -12.34 0.81 -8.38
CA ARG A 34 -12.74 0.26 -9.68
C ARG A 34 -12.88 -1.26 -9.66
N LEU A 35 -11.93 -1.95 -9.02
CA LEU A 35 -11.96 -3.41 -8.88
C LEU A 35 -13.17 -3.86 -8.05
N MET A 36 -13.47 -3.14 -6.95
CA MET A 36 -14.63 -3.43 -6.12
C MET A 36 -15.95 -3.21 -6.87
N ALA A 37 -16.06 -2.15 -7.68
CA ALA A 37 -17.21 -1.92 -8.54
C ALA A 37 -17.42 -3.04 -9.59
N LEU A 38 -16.37 -3.78 -9.95
CA LEU A 38 -16.40 -4.95 -10.82
C LEU A 38 -16.64 -6.27 -10.07
N GLY A 39 -16.86 -6.23 -8.74
CA GLY A 39 -17.09 -7.42 -7.92
C GLY A 39 -15.86 -8.32 -7.79
N ARG A 40 -14.66 -7.75 -7.78
CA ARG A 40 -13.42 -8.52 -7.65
C ARG A 40 -13.16 -8.89 -6.20
N LEU A 41 -12.43 -9.99 -5.98
CA LEU A 41 -12.00 -10.38 -4.64
C LEU A 41 -10.72 -9.61 -4.30
N LEU A 42 -10.71 -8.98 -3.14
CA LEU A 42 -9.60 -8.20 -2.63
C LEU A 42 -9.18 -8.71 -1.25
N HIS A 43 -7.89 -8.78 -1.00
CA HIS A 43 -7.32 -8.88 0.34
C HIS A 43 -6.24 -7.82 0.50
N THR A 44 -6.33 -6.99 1.53
CA THR A 44 -5.33 -5.97 1.85
C THR A 44 -4.51 -6.41 3.07
N ILE A 45 -3.18 -6.38 2.94
CA ILE A 45 -2.24 -6.63 4.05
C ILE A 45 -1.60 -5.30 4.42
N PHE A 46 -1.75 -4.90 5.68
CA PHE A 46 -1.02 -3.79 6.30
C PHE A 46 0.14 -4.37 7.09
N LEU A 47 1.37 -3.92 6.78
CA LEU A 47 2.57 -4.52 7.35
C LEU A 47 2.89 -3.97 8.72
N THR A 48 2.98 -2.65 8.86
CA THR A 48 3.35 -2.00 10.11
C THR A 48 2.13 -1.46 10.86
N ASP A 49 2.36 -1.11 12.12
CA ASP A 49 1.35 -0.49 12.99
C ASP A 49 1.13 1.01 12.70
N GLY A 50 1.97 1.63 11.84
CA GLY A 50 1.91 3.05 11.53
C GLY A 50 2.11 3.96 12.74
N GLY A 51 2.60 3.43 13.85
CA GLY A 51 2.64 4.12 15.14
C GLY A 51 3.81 5.09 15.31
N ALA A 52 4.64 5.29 14.28
CA ALA A 52 5.80 6.19 14.36
C ALA A 52 5.54 7.59 13.78
N SER A 53 4.36 7.88 13.24
CA SER A 53 4.05 9.18 12.64
C SER A 53 4.01 10.33 13.66
N HIS A 54 3.63 10.08 14.91
CA HIS A 54 3.51 11.08 15.98
C HIS A 54 4.30 10.63 17.23
N ARG A 55 5.61 10.51 17.10
CA ARG A 55 6.48 9.88 18.12
C ARG A 55 6.50 10.62 19.47
N ARG A 56 6.21 11.93 19.48
CA ARG A 56 6.26 12.78 20.68
C ARG A 56 4.87 13.13 21.23
N SER A 57 3.81 12.67 20.60
CA SER A 57 2.47 12.88 21.12
C SER A 57 2.28 12.17 22.45
N VAL A 58 1.87 12.93 23.46
CA VAL A 58 1.55 12.41 24.80
C VAL A 58 0.10 11.89 24.82
N SER A 59 -0.79 12.58 24.12
CA SER A 59 -2.20 12.18 24.04
C SER A 59 -2.43 10.95 23.17
N TRP A 60 -1.52 10.68 22.21
CA TRP A 60 -1.60 9.55 21.30
C TRP A 60 -0.32 8.69 21.34
N PRO A 61 -0.05 8.01 22.48
CA PRO A 61 1.07 7.07 22.53
C PRO A 61 0.90 5.98 21.48
N ARG A 62 2.02 5.40 21.03
CA ARG A 62 2.08 4.47 19.89
C ARG A 62 0.94 3.43 19.81
N PRO A 63 0.59 2.69 20.91
CA PRO A 63 -0.48 1.69 20.82
C PRO A 63 -1.85 2.31 20.51
N ARG A 64 -2.13 3.49 21.04
CA ARG A 64 -3.38 4.22 20.79
C ARG A 64 -3.43 4.73 19.35
N LEU A 65 -2.31 5.28 18.86
CA LEU A 65 -2.19 5.75 17.50
C LEU A 65 -2.33 4.59 16.50
N ALA A 66 -1.67 3.47 16.73
CA ALA A 66 -1.78 2.29 15.91
C ALA A 66 -3.24 1.79 15.79
N ALA A 67 -3.95 1.70 16.92
CA ALA A 67 -5.36 1.31 16.92
C ALA A 67 -6.25 2.31 16.15
N LEU A 68 -5.97 3.63 16.26
CA LEU A 68 -6.66 4.64 15.48
C LEU A 68 -6.41 4.42 13.98
N ARG A 69 -5.16 4.24 13.57
CA ARG A 69 -4.80 4.09 12.15
C ARG A 69 -5.38 2.81 11.53
N GLU A 70 -5.48 1.71 12.29
CA GLU A 70 -6.21 0.52 11.83
C GLU A 70 -7.70 0.81 11.60
N HIS A 71 -8.32 1.62 12.46
CA HIS A 71 -9.70 2.03 12.29
C HIS A 71 -9.89 2.96 11.08
N GLU A 72 -9.01 3.94 10.92
CA GLU A 72 -9.00 4.85 9.76
C GLU A 72 -8.82 4.07 8.44
N ALA A 73 -7.93 3.09 8.39
CA ALA A 73 -7.77 2.21 7.22
C ALA A 73 -9.02 1.37 6.93
N ALA A 74 -9.73 0.92 7.96
CA ALA A 74 -10.99 0.20 7.77
C ALA A 74 -12.08 1.12 7.20
N GLU A 75 -12.18 2.36 7.68
CA GLU A 75 -13.10 3.38 7.14
C GLU A 75 -12.72 3.76 5.69
N ALA A 76 -11.42 3.90 5.39
CA ALA A 76 -10.91 4.17 4.06
C ALA A 76 -11.28 3.05 3.07
N LEU A 77 -11.03 1.79 3.44
CA LEU A 77 -11.43 0.63 2.63
C LEU A 77 -12.95 0.59 2.40
N ALA A 78 -13.76 0.95 3.42
CA ALA A 78 -15.21 1.04 3.25
C ALA A 78 -15.60 2.13 2.24
N ALA A 79 -14.94 3.29 2.26
CA ALA A 79 -15.16 4.35 1.28
C ALA A 79 -14.78 3.94 -0.16
N LEU A 80 -13.83 3.00 -0.31
CA LEU A 80 -13.44 2.40 -1.59
C LEU A 80 -14.36 1.25 -2.03
N GLY A 81 -15.41 0.93 -1.26
CA GLY A 81 -16.29 -0.22 -1.52
C GLY A 81 -15.72 -1.56 -1.06
N ALA A 82 -14.59 -1.57 -0.33
CA ALA A 82 -13.89 -2.75 0.15
C ALA A 82 -14.10 -3.02 1.66
N GLY A 83 -15.17 -2.46 2.27
CA GLY A 83 -15.44 -2.58 3.71
C GLY A 83 -15.57 -4.02 4.19
N ASP A 84 -16.17 -4.90 3.39
CA ASP A 84 -16.36 -6.32 3.69
C ASP A 84 -15.20 -7.20 3.17
N SER A 85 -14.24 -6.62 2.45
CA SER A 85 -13.08 -7.37 1.94
C SER A 85 -12.15 -7.78 3.08
N PRO A 86 -11.57 -8.99 3.03
CA PRO A 86 -10.58 -9.43 4.00
C PRO A 86 -9.40 -8.47 4.09
N ARG A 87 -8.94 -8.24 5.32
CA ARG A 87 -7.72 -7.47 5.60
C ARG A 87 -6.94 -8.08 6.76
N THR A 88 -5.63 -7.96 6.69
CA THR A 88 -4.71 -8.48 7.70
C THR A 88 -3.78 -7.36 8.17
N PHE A 89 -3.72 -7.13 9.48
CA PHE A 89 -2.76 -6.21 10.09
C PHE A 89 -1.65 -7.02 10.76
N LEU A 90 -0.43 -6.97 10.21
CA LEU A 90 0.73 -7.68 10.79
C LEU A 90 1.28 -6.96 12.02
N ARG A 91 1.02 -5.66 12.13
CA ARG A 91 1.44 -4.80 13.28
C ARG A 91 2.94 -4.85 13.54
N LEU A 92 3.74 -4.98 12.49
CA LEU A 92 5.18 -4.86 12.62
C LEU A 92 5.57 -3.44 13.06
N PRO A 93 6.73 -3.26 13.69
CA PRO A 93 7.15 -1.92 14.13
C PRO A 93 7.33 -0.98 12.93
N ASP A 94 6.58 0.14 12.88
CA ASP A 94 6.74 1.22 11.91
C ASP A 94 8.14 1.85 12.00
N ALA A 95 8.79 2.08 10.87
CA ALA A 95 10.16 2.54 10.68
C ALA A 95 11.23 1.62 11.32
N ALA A 96 10.88 0.38 11.63
CA ALA A 96 11.77 -0.60 12.24
C ALA A 96 11.27 -2.04 11.99
N MET A 97 10.91 -2.35 10.74
CA MET A 97 10.53 -3.71 10.36
C MET A 97 11.64 -4.71 10.75
N PRO A 98 11.27 -5.96 11.11
CA PRO A 98 12.25 -7.00 11.43
C PRO A 98 13.24 -7.20 10.29
N SER A 99 14.50 -7.49 10.63
CA SER A 99 15.50 -7.83 9.61
C SER A 99 15.13 -9.12 8.87
N GLU A 100 15.40 -9.14 7.58
CA GLU A 100 15.20 -10.32 6.74
C GLU A 100 15.87 -11.56 7.34
N GLY A 101 15.13 -12.68 7.38
CA GLY A 101 15.59 -13.95 7.96
C GLY A 101 15.52 -14.04 9.49
N SER A 102 15.13 -13.00 10.22
CA SER A 102 14.88 -13.10 11.65
C SER A 102 13.60 -13.89 11.96
N ASP A 103 13.46 -14.40 13.18
CA ASP A 103 12.26 -15.13 13.59
C ASP A 103 10.97 -14.31 13.40
N ALA A 104 11.02 -13.00 13.70
CA ALA A 104 9.89 -12.12 13.53
C ALA A 104 9.57 -11.87 12.04
N TRP A 105 10.58 -11.78 11.17
CA TRP A 105 10.39 -11.71 9.72
C TRP A 105 9.75 -13.00 9.19
N ILE A 106 10.28 -14.16 9.60
CA ILE A 106 9.77 -15.47 9.21
C ILE A 106 8.30 -15.63 9.63
N ALA A 107 7.96 -15.25 10.87
CA ALA A 107 6.58 -15.29 11.35
C ALA A 107 5.65 -14.40 10.52
N ALA A 108 6.07 -13.16 10.20
CA ALA A 108 5.31 -12.25 9.36
C ALA A 108 5.14 -12.79 7.93
N ARG A 109 6.22 -13.31 7.34
CA ARG A 109 6.19 -13.95 6.02
C ARG A 109 5.21 -15.12 5.98
N ASP A 110 5.19 -15.96 7.00
CA ASP A 110 4.34 -17.17 7.05
C ASP A 110 2.85 -16.78 7.12
N ILE A 111 2.51 -15.65 7.77
CA ILE A 111 1.15 -15.10 7.70
C ILE A 111 0.81 -14.67 6.27
N VAL A 112 1.73 -13.97 5.59
CA VAL A 112 1.52 -13.55 4.19
C VAL A 112 1.40 -14.76 3.27
N ILE A 113 2.19 -15.83 3.47
CA ILE A 113 2.08 -17.09 2.73
C ILE A 113 0.68 -17.67 2.86
N ASN A 114 0.11 -17.69 4.06
CA ASN A 114 -1.24 -18.22 4.27
C ASN A 114 -2.27 -17.38 3.49
N VAL A 115 -2.22 -16.05 3.58
CA VAL A 115 -3.11 -15.16 2.83
C VAL A 115 -2.98 -15.40 1.31
N VAL A 116 -1.75 -15.48 0.80
CA VAL A 116 -1.49 -15.71 -0.63
C VAL A 116 -2.01 -17.09 -1.06
N THR A 117 -1.81 -18.11 -0.23
CA THR A 117 -2.26 -19.48 -0.51
C THR A 117 -3.78 -19.57 -0.57
N ASP A 118 -4.47 -18.91 0.35
CA ASP A 118 -5.93 -18.91 0.39
C ASP A 118 -6.55 -18.06 -0.73
N LEU A 119 -5.98 -16.88 -0.99
CA LEU A 119 -6.49 -15.96 -2.02
C LEU A 119 -6.16 -16.43 -3.43
N GLN A 120 -4.98 -17.04 -3.65
CA GLN A 120 -4.45 -17.34 -5.00
C GLN A 120 -4.54 -16.13 -5.95
N PRO A 121 -3.90 -15.00 -5.63
CA PRO A 121 -4.05 -13.77 -6.41
C PRO A 121 -3.58 -13.94 -7.86
N ASP A 122 -4.29 -13.32 -8.79
CA ASP A 122 -3.84 -13.17 -10.17
C ASP A 122 -3.21 -11.77 -10.41
N LEU A 123 -3.41 -10.84 -9.46
CA LEU A 123 -2.74 -9.54 -9.40
C LEU A 123 -2.25 -9.27 -7.97
N ALA A 124 -1.00 -8.86 -7.82
CA ALA A 124 -0.45 -8.31 -6.58
C ALA A 124 -0.01 -6.86 -6.80
N ILE A 125 -0.48 -5.95 -5.93
CA ILE A 125 -0.13 -4.53 -5.94
C ILE A 125 0.76 -4.30 -4.73
N LEU A 126 2.03 -3.98 -4.99
CA LEU A 126 3.11 -3.90 -4.00
C LEU A 126 3.69 -2.48 -3.98
N PRO A 127 4.31 -2.04 -2.88
CA PRO A 127 5.09 -0.81 -2.88
C PRO A 127 6.27 -0.94 -3.86
N TRP A 128 6.78 0.20 -4.34
CA TRP A 128 7.95 0.22 -5.22
C TRP A 128 9.20 -0.33 -4.51
N ARG A 129 9.89 -1.25 -5.17
CA ARG A 129 11.06 -1.97 -4.62
C ARG A 129 12.22 -1.09 -4.19
N ARG A 130 12.33 0.13 -4.72
CA ARG A 130 13.33 1.15 -4.38
C ARG A 130 12.70 2.43 -3.86
N ASP A 131 11.47 2.37 -3.30
CA ASP A 131 10.89 3.53 -2.64
C ASP A 131 11.85 4.05 -1.55
N PRO A 132 12.01 5.37 -1.39
CA PRO A 132 12.89 5.96 -0.35
C PRO A 132 12.59 5.50 1.07
N HIS A 133 11.33 5.12 1.39
CA HIS A 133 10.97 4.63 2.71
C HIS A 133 11.42 3.19 2.93
N CYS A 134 12.11 2.93 4.05
CA CYS A 134 12.65 1.59 4.36
C CYS A 134 11.55 0.52 4.39
N ASP A 135 10.42 0.79 5.06
CA ASP A 135 9.33 -0.18 5.22
C ASP A 135 8.68 -0.54 3.87
N HIS A 136 8.72 0.35 2.88
CA HIS A 136 8.25 0.04 1.52
C HIS A 136 9.16 -0.98 0.84
N ARG A 137 10.47 -0.78 0.94
CA ARG A 137 11.45 -1.74 0.39
C ARG A 137 11.37 -3.09 1.08
N ASP A 138 11.28 -3.09 2.41
CA ASP A 138 11.16 -4.32 3.19
C ASP A 138 9.82 -5.01 2.95
N GLY A 139 8.73 -4.24 2.81
CA GLY A 139 7.42 -4.74 2.45
C GLY A 139 7.40 -5.42 1.08
N TRP A 140 8.07 -4.84 0.10
CA TRP A 140 8.25 -5.47 -1.20
C TRP A 140 8.99 -6.81 -1.09
N ARG A 141 10.12 -6.85 -0.34
CA ARG A 141 10.91 -8.07 -0.13
C ARG A 141 10.09 -9.16 0.54
N LEU A 142 9.39 -8.82 1.63
CA LEU A 142 8.54 -9.74 2.39
C LEU A 142 7.45 -10.35 1.50
N ALA A 143 6.74 -9.51 0.72
CA ALA A 143 5.70 -9.96 -0.18
C ALA A 143 6.24 -10.87 -1.30
N LYS A 144 7.37 -10.49 -1.92
CA LYS A 144 8.04 -11.31 -2.95
C LYS A 144 8.52 -12.65 -2.42
N GLU A 145 9.08 -12.66 -1.22
CA GLU A 145 9.50 -13.89 -0.56
C GLU A 145 8.31 -14.81 -0.29
N ALA A 146 7.20 -14.25 0.22
CA ALA A 146 5.98 -15.00 0.51
C ALA A 146 5.35 -15.60 -0.75
N LEU A 147 5.23 -14.80 -1.84
CA LEU A 147 4.73 -15.28 -3.14
C LEU A 147 5.56 -16.46 -3.66
N ARG A 148 6.88 -16.36 -3.58
CA ARG A 148 7.80 -17.41 -4.01
C ARG A 148 7.62 -18.69 -3.17
N HIS A 149 7.50 -18.57 -1.85
CA HIS A 149 7.29 -19.70 -0.95
C HIS A 149 5.92 -20.36 -1.16
N ALA A 150 4.88 -19.57 -1.39
CA ALA A 150 3.53 -20.05 -1.72
C ALA A 150 3.44 -20.67 -3.13
N ARG A 151 4.48 -20.48 -3.96
CA ARG A 151 4.49 -20.88 -5.39
C ARG A 151 3.33 -20.28 -6.19
N VAL A 152 2.99 -19.03 -5.87
CA VAL A 152 1.96 -18.26 -6.57
C VAL A 152 2.67 -17.16 -7.35
N ASP A 153 2.36 -17.02 -8.64
CA ASP A 153 3.03 -16.10 -9.57
C ASP A 153 2.01 -15.16 -10.22
N PRO A 154 1.51 -14.15 -9.45
CA PRO A 154 0.58 -13.15 -9.98
C PRO A 154 1.29 -12.15 -10.91
N GLN A 155 0.51 -11.45 -11.70
CA GLN A 155 1.00 -10.18 -12.27
C GLN A 155 1.31 -9.23 -11.11
N ILE A 156 2.43 -8.50 -11.20
CA ILE A 156 2.84 -7.55 -10.16
C ILE A 156 2.79 -6.14 -10.73
N LEU A 157 2.12 -5.27 -10.01
CA LEU A 157 2.17 -3.82 -10.17
C LEU A 157 2.81 -3.19 -8.93
N GLU A 158 3.74 -2.28 -9.15
CA GLU A 158 4.43 -1.58 -8.08
C GLU A 158 4.02 -0.11 -8.08
N TYR A 159 3.62 0.43 -6.92
CA TYR A 159 3.27 1.84 -6.74
C TYR A 159 4.33 2.56 -5.91
N ALA A 160 4.61 3.81 -6.22
CA ALA A 160 5.54 4.64 -5.46
C ALA A 160 4.80 5.78 -4.75
N ILE A 161 5.08 5.96 -3.47
CA ILE A 161 4.54 7.07 -2.68
C ILE A 161 5.55 8.20 -2.58
N TRP A 162 6.79 7.88 -2.18
CA TRP A 162 7.77 8.88 -1.77
C TRP A 162 8.82 9.23 -2.84
N LEU A 163 8.80 8.53 -3.97
CA LEU A 163 9.84 8.64 -4.97
C LEU A 163 10.02 10.06 -5.52
N ASP A 164 8.90 10.75 -5.84
CA ASP A 164 8.94 12.10 -6.41
C ASP A 164 9.36 13.17 -5.40
N GLU A 165 9.27 12.89 -4.09
CA GLU A 165 9.55 13.87 -3.03
C GLU A 165 10.89 13.63 -2.34
N LEU A 166 11.32 12.39 -2.23
CA LEU A 166 12.47 11.98 -1.43
C LEU A 166 13.45 11.12 -2.21
N GLY A 167 13.11 10.68 -3.44
CA GLY A 167 13.92 9.75 -4.22
C GLY A 167 15.23 10.36 -4.71
N ALA A 168 16.31 9.60 -4.55
CA ALA A 168 17.58 9.83 -5.23
C ALA A 168 17.54 9.25 -6.67
N PRO A 169 18.44 9.64 -7.57
CA PRO A 169 18.43 9.13 -8.94
C PRO A 169 18.41 7.59 -9.05
N GLU A 170 19.10 6.89 -8.15
CA GLU A 170 19.15 5.43 -8.08
C GLU A 170 17.84 4.76 -7.62
N ASP A 171 16.93 5.51 -7.02
CA ASP A 171 15.63 5.02 -6.59
C ASP A 171 14.64 4.93 -7.76
N PHE A 172 14.88 5.69 -8.83
CA PHE A 172 14.04 5.66 -10.04
C PHE A 172 14.31 4.41 -10.88
N PRO A 173 13.32 3.98 -11.70
CA PRO A 173 13.53 2.87 -12.62
C PRO A 173 14.64 3.17 -13.64
N ASP A 174 15.51 2.18 -13.88
CA ASP A 174 16.45 2.25 -14.99
C ASP A 174 15.74 2.13 -16.35
N SER A 175 16.41 2.63 -17.39
CA SER A 175 15.87 2.54 -18.75
C SER A 175 15.61 1.08 -19.14
N GLY A 176 14.36 0.75 -19.49
CA GLY A 176 13.95 -0.58 -19.89
C GLY A 176 13.73 -1.59 -18.75
N GLU A 177 13.95 -1.21 -17.49
CA GLU A 177 13.73 -2.08 -16.33
C GLU A 177 12.25 -2.39 -16.11
N VAL A 178 11.41 -1.39 -16.31
CA VAL A 178 9.97 -1.48 -16.07
C VAL A 178 9.17 -0.90 -17.23
N GLN A 179 7.92 -1.30 -17.30
CA GLN A 179 6.89 -0.68 -18.15
C GLN A 179 5.95 0.13 -17.26
N ALA A 180 5.71 1.39 -17.63
CA ALA A 180 4.70 2.23 -16.99
C ALA A 180 3.30 1.73 -17.34
N VAL A 181 2.46 1.54 -16.32
CA VAL A 181 1.05 1.19 -16.45
C VAL A 181 0.22 2.32 -15.86
N HIS A 182 -0.43 3.08 -16.73
CA HIS A 182 -1.31 4.17 -16.35
C HIS A 182 -2.74 3.65 -16.25
N VAL A 183 -3.36 3.82 -15.08
CA VAL A 183 -4.75 3.43 -14.84
C VAL A 183 -5.59 4.69 -14.71
N ASP A 184 -6.55 4.87 -15.64
CA ASP A 184 -7.55 5.92 -15.51
C ASP A 184 -8.47 5.60 -14.34
N ILE A 185 -8.43 6.42 -13.30
CA ILE A 185 -9.28 6.33 -12.11
C ILE A 185 -10.30 7.45 -12.02
N SER A 186 -10.52 8.20 -13.11
CA SER A 186 -11.52 9.29 -13.15
C SER A 186 -12.87 8.89 -12.56
N PRO A 187 -13.41 7.67 -12.82
CA PRO A 187 -14.68 7.26 -12.24
C PRO A 187 -14.67 7.03 -10.72
N SER A 188 -13.48 6.91 -10.10
CA SER A 188 -13.30 6.57 -8.69
C SER A 188 -12.50 7.60 -7.89
N VAL A 189 -12.15 8.74 -8.48
CA VAL A 189 -11.39 9.81 -7.81
C VAL A 189 -12.07 10.28 -6.53
N GLU A 190 -13.39 10.46 -6.54
CA GLU A 190 -14.13 10.91 -5.36
C GLU A 190 -14.15 9.85 -4.25
N ALA A 191 -14.25 8.58 -4.60
CA ALA A 191 -14.11 7.48 -3.64
C ALA A 191 -12.71 7.48 -3.01
N LYS A 192 -11.66 7.65 -3.81
CA LYS A 192 -10.27 7.77 -3.33
C LYS A 192 -10.08 8.97 -2.41
N ARG A 193 -10.64 10.13 -2.75
CA ARG A 193 -10.59 11.33 -1.89
C ARG A 193 -11.33 11.12 -0.57
N SER A 194 -12.49 10.49 -0.62
CA SER A 194 -13.27 10.14 0.58
C SER A 194 -12.50 9.17 1.48
N ALA A 195 -11.85 8.17 0.89
CA ALA A 195 -11.01 7.23 1.61
C ALA A 195 -9.81 7.94 2.27
N LEU A 196 -9.15 8.84 1.53
CA LEU A 196 -8.04 9.60 2.10
C LEU A 196 -8.48 10.50 3.26
N ALA A 197 -9.67 11.08 3.19
CA ALA A 197 -10.24 11.89 4.28
C ALA A 197 -10.51 11.07 5.55
N ALA A 198 -10.64 9.75 5.48
CA ALA A 198 -10.76 8.88 6.64
C ALA A 198 -9.45 8.80 7.45
N HIS A 199 -8.29 8.96 6.83
CA HIS A 199 -6.98 8.99 7.48
C HIS A 199 -6.71 10.33 8.17
N ARG A 200 -7.59 10.75 9.09
CA ARG A 200 -7.56 12.06 9.75
C ARG A 200 -6.28 12.32 10.53
N SER A 201 -5.72 11.29 11.14
CA SER A 201 -4.45 11.39 11.87
C SER A 201 -3.28 11.78 10.97
N GLN A 202 -3.37 11.52 9.66
CA GLN A 202 -2.30 11.77 8.70
C GLN A 202 -2.58 12.98 7.80
N THR A 203 -3.84 13.42 7.69
CA THR A 203 -4.28 14.47 6.73
C THR A 203 -4.70 15.77 7.40
N THR A 204 -4.89 15.78 8.72
CA THR A 204 -5.40 16.95 9.47
C THR A 204 -4.60 17.20 10.75
N ASP A 205 -4.94 18.29 11.44
CA ASP A 205 -4.41 18.61 12.78
C ASP A 205 -5.18 17.90 13.92
N PHE A 206 -5.77 16.73 13.65
CA PHE A 206 -6.50 15.94 14.63
C PHE A 206 -5.65 15.56 15.86
N ILE A 207 -4.36 15.33 15.64
CA ILE A 207 -3.34 15.17 16.67
C ILE A 207 -2.45 16.41 16.61
N ASP A 208 -2.52 17.26 17.61
CA ASP A 208 -1.93 18.59 17.62
C ASP A 208 -0.80 18.79 18.65
N ASP A 209 -0.55 17.78 19.49
CA ASP A 209 0.43 17.84 20.59
C ASP A 209 1.85 17.38 20.21
N ASP A 210 2.09 17.03 18.94
CA ASP A 210 3.42 16.74 18.40
C ASP A 210 3.74 17.67 17.22
N PRO A 211 4.48 18.76 17.43
CA PRO A 211 4.82 19.71 16.37
C PRO A 211 5.81 19.12 15.32
N THR A 212 6.39 17.96 15.61
CA THR A 212 7.33 17.26 14.71
C THR A 212 6.68 16.06 14.00
N ALA A 213 5.37 15.86 14.21
CA ALA A 213 4.64 14.77 13.62
C ALA A 213 4.69 14.80 12.09
N PHE A 214 4.71 13.61 11.53
CA PHE A 214 4.49 13.46 10.11
C PHE A 214 3.03 13.77 9.75
N ARG A 215 2.85 14.54 8.68
CA ARG A 215 1.55 14.78 8.04
C ARG A 215 1.72 14.85 6.53
N LEU A 216 0.75 14.33 5.82
CA LEU A 216 0.70 14.42 4.37
C LEU A 216 0.55 15.89 3.94
N ARG A 217 1.47 16.34 3.09
CA ARG A 217 1.41 17.71 2.57
C ARG A 217 0.30 17.84 1.52
N PRO A 218 -0.34 19.02 1.41
CA PRO A 218 -1.35 19.25 0.38
C PRO A 218 -0.87 18.93 -1.04
N ALA A 219 0.40 19.21 -1.36
CA ALA A 219 0.99 18.88 -2.66
C ALA A 219 1.06 17.37 -2.91
N THR A 220 1.45 16.58 -1.88
CA THR A 220 1.46 15.11 -1.93
C THR A 220 0.06 14.57 -2.17
N ILE A 221 -0.91 15.08 -1.42
CA ILE A 221 -2.34 14.71 -1.56
C ILE A 221 -2.81 15.02 -2.98
N ALA A 222 -2.57 16.23 -3.48
CA ALA A 222 -2.99 16.63 -4.82
C ALA A 222 -2.39 15.72 -5.91
N ARG A 223 -1.10 15.38 -5.79
CA ARG A 223 -0.40 14.49 -6.73
C ARG A 223 -1.01 13.09 -6.74
N LEU A 224 -1.24 12.51 -5.55
CA LEU A 224 -1.69 11.12 -5.40
C LEU A 224 -3.21 10.94 -5.57
N THR A 225 -4.01 12.04 -5.63
CA THR A 225 -5.46 12.00 -5.86
C THR A 225 -5.88 12.55 -7.23
N GLY A 226 -4.97 12.50 -8.20
CA GLY A 226 -5.27 12.82 -9.60
C GLY A 226 -6.16 11.77 -10.27
N ALA A 227 -6.51 12.03 -11.56
CA ALA A 227 -7.37 11.14 -12.33
C ALA A 227 -6.69 9.86 -12.86
N THR A 228 -5.37 9.73 -12.64
CA THR A 228 -4.57 8.60 -13.13
C THR A 228 -3.67 8.10 -12.01
N GLU A 229 -3.64 6.80 -11.82
CA GLU A 229 -2.64 6.12 -10.99
C GLU A 229 -1.56 5.53 -11.89
N LEU A 230 -0.30 5.72 -11.48
CA LEU A 230 0.87 5.16 -12.16
C LEU A 230 1.39 3.96 -11.38
N TYR A 231 1.60 2.89 -12.12
CA TYR A 231 2.26 1.68 -11.62
C TYR A 231 3.43 1.29 -12.51
N TRP A 232 4.33 0.53 -11.95
CA TRP A 232 5.40 -0.11 -12.70
C TRP A 232 5.24 -1.61 -12.70
N ARG A 233 5.47 -2.19 -13.87
CA ARG A 233 5.55 -3.62 -14.10
C ARG A 233 6.96 -3.95 -14.59
N ALA A 234 7.60 -4.96 -14.02
CA ALA A 234 8.89 -5.42 -14.51
C ALA A 234 8.83 -5.75 -16.02
N SER A 235 9.81 -5.30 -16.78
CA SER A 235 9.97 -5.72 -18.18
C SER A 235 10.29 -7.22 -18.25
N GLN A 236 9.76 -7.89 -19.25
CA GLN A 236 10.02 -9.33 -19.50
C GLN A 236 11.32 -9.50 -20.25
#